data_609245376b7f33b78307c95fadc459ea
#
_entry.id   609245376b7f33b78307c95fadc459ea
#
_cell.length_a   1.000
_cell.length_b   1.000
_cell.length_c   1.000
_cell.angle_alpha   90.00
_cell.angle_beta   90.00
_cell.angle_gamma   90.00
#
_symmetry.space_group_name_H-M   'P 1'
#
loop_
_entity.id
_entity.type
_entity.pdbx_description
1 polymer ?
#
loop_
_entity_poly.entity_id
_entity_poly.type
_entity_poly.pdbx_seq_one_letter_code
_entity_poly.pdbx_strand_id
1 'polypeptide(L)'
;MCLVTRAITSIYYIEDIDSLRFALSAMDYSVVEARPHFPGYPLYCFILKIVYFFTGSVGLSFSLIGGFSTFVILYFMDRIWSLFTSINSNILLVIGFLCPLLWLMGNRYMPDIMGLALVMSAFYYFLKILAQYELKSILLLFLLLGALLGVR
;
A
#
# COMPACT_ATOMS: atom_id res chain seq x y z
N MET A 1 3.18 -12.46 8.89
CA MET A 1 3.60 -11.53 9.95
C MET A 1 3.06 -10.11 9.75
N CYS A 2 3.29 -9.41 8.63
CA CYS A 2 2.83 -8.03 8.39
C CYS A 2 1.32 -7.80 8.66
N LEU A 3 0.43 -8.66 8.15
CA LEU A 3 -1.01 -8.53 8.39
C LEU A 3 -1.39 -8.68 9.87
N VAL A 4 -0.85 -9.71 10.54
CA VAL A 4 -1.17 -10.00 11.94
C VAL A 4 -0.72 -8.86 12.85
N THR A 5 0.51 -8.38 12.68
CA THR A 5 1.04 -7.30 13.51
C THR A 5 0.26 -6.00 13.32
N ARG A 6 -0.13 -5.65 12.09
CA ARG A 6 -0.96 -4.47 11.81
C ARG A 6 -2.37 -4.61 12.37
N ALA A 7 -2.99 -5.79 12.25
CA ALA A 7 -4.31 -6.03 12.82
C ALA A 7 -4.31 -5.88 14.36
N ILE A 8 -3.27 -6.37 15.05
CA ILE A 8 -3.15 -6.25 16.51
C ILE A 8 -2.89 -4.79 16.93
N THR A 9 -2.16 -4.02 16.12
CA THR A 9 -1.84 -2.60 16.40
C THR A 9 -2.78 -1.63 15.70
N SER A 10 -3.97 -2.07 15.28
CA SER A 10 -4.97 -1.21 14.63
C SER A 10 -5.31 -0.01 15.50
N ILE A 11 -5.38 1.17 14.88
CA ILE A 11 -5.84 2.40 15.53
C ILE A 11 -7.32 2.61 15.27
N TYR A 12 -8.04 3.10 16.26
CA TYR A 12 -9.50 3.31 16.20
C TYR A 12 -9.88 4.77 16.47
N TYR A 13 -8.93 5.66 16.32
CA TYR A 13 -9.14 7.10 16.43
C TYR A 13 -8.69 7.80 15.15
N ILE A 14 -9.25 8.96 14.91
CA ILE A 14 -8.98 9.80 13.75
C ILE A 14 -7.88 10.78 14.13
N GLU A 15 -6.77 10.77 13.38
CA GLU A 15 -5.61 11.60 13.68
C GLU A 15 -5.76 13.04 13.15
N ASP A 16 -6.35 13.16 11.95
CA ASP A 16 -6.48 14.44 11.25
C ASP A 16 -7.72 14.45 10.33
N ILE A 17 -7.97 15.59 9.70
CA ILE A 17 -9.14 15.79 8.84
C ILE A 17 -9.12 14.91 7.59
N ASP A 18 -7.94 14.59 7.06
CA ASP A 18 -7.81 13.73 5.89
C ASP A 18 -8.08 12.27 6.25
N SER A 19 -7.61 11.82 7.40
CA SER A 19 -7.97 10.52 7.98
C SER A 19 -9.48 10.36 8.16
N LEU A 20 -10.16 11.43 8.62
CA LEU A 20 -11.63 11.45 8.73
C LEU A 20 -12.30 11.29 7.36
N ARG A 21 -11.83 12.02 6.36
CA ARG A 21 -12.38 11.97 5.01
C ARG A 21 -12.22 10.60 4.36
N PHE A 22 -11.07 9.95 4.56
CA PHE A 22 -10.86 8.58 4.13
C PHE A 22 -11.73 7.57 4.91
N ALA A 23 -11.87 7.73 6.22
CA ALA A 23 -12.75 6.90 7.02
C ALA A 23 -14.22 6.98 6.53
N LEU A 24 -14.71 8.18 6.25
CA LEU A 24 -16.05 8.39 5.69
C LEU A 24 -16.21 7.77 4.31
N SER A 25 -15.17 7.80 3.46
CA SER A 25 -15.22 7.21 2.11
C SER A 25 -15.38 5.69 2.11
N ALA A 26 -15.04 5.01 3.21
CA ALA A 26 -15.30 3.59 3.36
C ALA A 26 -16.81 3.27 3.38
N MET A 27 -17.61 4.18 3.92
CA MET A 27 -19.06 4.05 4.03
C MET A 27 -19.77 4.70 2.84
N ASP A 28 -19.43 5.96 2.57
CA ASP A 28 -20.07 6.77 1.53
C ASP A 28 -19.01 7.55 0.75
N TYR A 29 -18.75 7.10 -0.49
CA TYR A 29 -17.78 7.73 -1.37
C TYR A 29 -18.43 8.89 -2.13
N SER A 30 -17.96 10.12 -1.86
CA SER A 30 -18.42 11.33 -2.53
C SER A 30 -17.32 12.37 -2.64
N VAL A 31 -16.75 12.55 -3.81
CA VAL A 31 -15.70 13.57 -4.04
C VAL A 31 -16.26 14.99 -3.85
N VAL A 32 -17.54 15.20 -4.16
CA VAL A 32 -18.21 16.50 -4.00
C VAL A 32 -18.28 16.90 -2.53
N GLU A 33 -18.48 15.94 -1.63
CA GLU A 33 -18.53 16.16 -0.18
C GLU A 33 -17.15 15.96 0.49
N ALA A 34 -16.08 15.91 -0.32
CA ALA A 34 -14.72 15.64 0.14
C ALA A 34 -14.57 14.33 0.96
N ARG A 35 -15.21 13.24 0.50
CA ARG A 35 -15.15 11.88 1.04
C ARG A 35 -14.60 10.88 0.02
N PRO A 36 -13.32 10.83 -0.25
CA PRO A 36 -12.22 11.67 0.24
C PRO A 36 -12.13 13.00 -0.50
N HIS A 37 -11.13 13.84 -0.15
CA HIS A 37 -10.81 15.06 -0.88
C HIS A 37 -10.26 14.75 -2.30
N PHE A 38 -10.20 15.77 -3.14
CA PHE A 38 -9.59 15.66 -4.48
C PHE A 38 -8.12 15.14 -4.38
N PRO A 39 -7.68 14.22 -5.27
CA PRO A 39 -8.30 13.77 -6.53
C PRO A 39 -9.26 12.56 -6.40
N GLY A 40 -9.72 12.17 -5.20
CA GLY A 40 -10.77 11.18 -5.01
C GLY A 40 -10.30 9.75 -4.79
N TYR A 41 -9.05 9.40 -5.12
CA TYR A 41 -8.41 8.10 -4.83
C TYR A 41 -9.28 6.87 -5.15
N PRO A 42 -9.84 6.76 -6.38
CA PRO A 42 -10.94 5.82 -6.66
C PRO A 42 -10.57 4.36 -6.43
N LEU A 43 -9.38 3.94 -6.83
CA LEU A 43 -8.94 2.55 -6.65
C LEU A 43 -8.71 2.23 -5.17
N TYR A 44 -8.11 3.17 -4.43
CA TYR A 44 -7.90 2.98 -3.00
C TYR A 44 -9.22 2.86 -2.23
N CYS A 45 -10.15 3.79 -2.46
CA CYS A 45 -11.45 3.78 -1.81
C CYS A 45 -12.30 2.57 -2.20
N PHE A 46 -12.20 2.08 -3.44
CA PHE A 46 -12.85 0.84 -3.86
C PHE A 46 -12.32 -0.37 -3.07
N ILE A 47 -11.00 -0.51 -2.94
CA ILE A 47 -10.39 -1.58 -2.15
C ILE A 47 -10.77 -1.44 -0.67
N LEU A 48 -10.70 -0.23 -0.12
CA LEU A 48 -11.11 0.06 1.26
C LEU A 48 -12.55 -0.35 1.53
N LYS A 49 -13.48 -0.04 0.61
CA LYS A 49 -14.90 -0.41 0.73
C LYS A 49 -15.10 -1.93 0.73
N ILE A 50 -14.36 -2.66 -0.10
CA ILE A 50 -14.39 -4.13 -0.11
C ILE A 50 -13.90 -4.68 1.24
N VAL A 51 -12.74 -4.21 1.72
CA VAL A 51 -12.20 -4.71 2.99
C VAL A 51 -13.12 -4.33 4.16
N TYR A 52 -13.68 -3.12 4.16
CA TYR A 52 -14.66 -2.69 5.15
C TYR A 52 -15.93 -3.55 5.16
N PHE A 53 -16.42 -3.95 3.99
CA PHE A 53 -17.58 -4.85 3.88
C PHE A 53 -17.36 -6.18 4.63
N PHE A 54 -16.14 -6.72 4.59
CA PHE A 54 -15.83 -7.98 5.29
C PHE A 54 -15.46 -7.81 6.77
N THR A 55 -14.88 -6.68 7.15
CA THR A 55 -14.39 -6.47 8.52
C THR A 55 -15.42 -5.79 9.43
N GLY A 56 -16.33 -5.00 8.87
CA GLY A 56 -17.25 -4.15 9.62
C GLY A 56 -16.55 -3.05 10.44
N SER A 57 -15.23 -2.90 10.34
CA SER A 57 -14.43 -1.99 11.17
C SER A 57 -13.50 -1.15 10.31
N VAL A 58 -13.64 0.17 10.41
CA VAL A 58 -12.79 1.12 9.67
C VAL A 58 -11.32 0.94 10.03
N GLY A 59 -10.98 0.97 11.32
CA GLY A 59 -9.59 0.83 11.78
C GLY A 59 -8.93 -0.47 11.31
N LEU A 60 -9.64 -1.59 11.44
CA LEU A 60 -9.13 -2.88 10.99
C LEU A 60 -8.95 -2.92 9.47
N SER A 61 -9.84 -2.29 8.70
CA SER A 61 -9.74 -2.23 7.23
C SER A 61 -8.48 -1.52 6.78
N PHE A 62 -8.18 -0.35 7.34
CA PHE A 62 -6.95 0.38 7.04
C PHE A 62 -5.71 -0.41 7.43
N SER A 63 -5.71 -1.02 8.61
CA SER A 63 -4.59 -1.81 9.12
C SER A 63 -4.33 -3.06 8.26
N LEU A 64 -5.36 -3.72 7.74
CA LEU A 64 -5.20 -4.86 6.83
C LEU A 64 -4.63 -4.43 5.47
N ILE A 65 -5.13 -3.33 4.90
CA ILE A 65 -4.59 -2.77 3.66
C ILE A 65 -3.13 -2.35 3.88
N GLY A 66 -2.84 -1.67 4.98
CA GLY A 66 -1.48 -1.25 5.34
C GLY A 66 -0.55 -2.44 5.58
N GLY A 67 -1.03 -3.50 6.24
CA GLY A 67 -0.29 -4.74 6.45
C GLY A 67 0.03 -5.49 5.16
N PHE A 68 -0.93 -5.57 4.25
CA PHE A 68 -0.73 -6.14 2.92
C PHE A 68 0.26 -5.30 2.09
N SER A 69 0.10 -3.98 2.11
CA SER A 69 1.01 -3.06 1.41
C SER A 69 2.44 -3.16 1.96
N THR A 70 2.60 -3.24 3.28
CA THR A 70 3.93 -3.46 3.92
C THR A 70 4.55 -4.78 3.45
N PHE A 71 3.75 -5.86 3.37
CA PHE A 71 4.23 -7.14 2.84
C PHE A 71 4.71 -7.00 1.39
N VAL A 72 3.95 -6.31 0.53
CA VAL A 72 4.31 -6.07 -0.88
C VAL A 72 5.61 -5.25 -0.97
N ILE A 73 5.77 -4.21 -0.16
CA ILE A 73 7.02 -3.41 -0.10
C ILE A 73 8.21 -4.31 0.23
N LEU A 74 8.13 -5.09 1.30
CA LEU A 74 9.22 -5.98 1.73
C LEU A 74 9.52 -7.04 0.67
N TYR A 75 8.49 -7.62 0.05
CA TYR A 75 8.66 -8.59 -1.02
C TYR A 75 9.43 -8.01 -2.21
N PHE A 76 9.02 -6.83 -2.70
CA PHE A 76 9.72 -6.22 -3.83
C PHE A 76 11.09 -5.64 -3.45
N MET A 77 11.29 -5.23 -2.21
CA MET A 77 12.61 -4.87 -1.68
C MET A 77 13.58 -6.05 -1.74
N ASP A 78 13.14 -7.24 -1.35
CA ASP A 78 13.91 -8.49 -1.50
C ASP A 78 14.19 -8.81 -2.98
N ARG A 79 13.17 -8.70 -3.84
CA ARG A 79 13.31 -8.96 -5.29
C ARG A 79 14.29 -7.98 -5.96
N ILE A 80 14.24 -6.70 -5.58
CA ILE A 80 15.19 -5.68 -6.08
C ILE A 80 16.60 -6.00 -5.59
N TRP A 81 16.77 -6.31 -4.29
CA TRP A 81 18.07 -6.70 -3.73
C TRP A 81 18.68 -7.86 -4.50
N SER A 82 17.91 -8.90 -4.80
CA SER A 82 18.37 -10.08 -5.52
C SER A 82 18.77 -9.83 -6.99
N LEU A 83 18.41 -8.68 -7.58
CA LEU A 83 18.91 -8.29 -8.92
C LEU A 83 20.37 -7.82 -8.89
N PHE A 84 20.84 -7.32 -7.73
CA PHE A 84 22.18 -6.70 -7.62
C PHE A 84 23.18 -7.59 -6.90
N THR A 85 22.72 -8.53 -6.08
CA THR A 85 23.62 -9.37 -5.27
C THR A 85 23.00 -10.72 -4.94
N SER A 86 23.84 -11.71 -4.75
CA SER A 86 23.45 -13.05 -4.24
C SER A 86 23.47 -13.13 -2.72
N ILE A 87 23.81 -12.04 -2.01
CA ILE A 87 23.84 -12.02 -0.55
C ILE A 87 22.41 -12.08 -0.01
N ASN A 88 22.21 -12.83 1.08
CA ASN A 88 20.91 -13.00 1.72
C ASN A 88 20.35 -11.63 2.20
N SER A 89 19.10 -11.35 1.88
CA SER A 89 18.39 -10.13 2.22
C SER A 89 17.77 -10.12 3.62
N ASN A 90 17.91 -11.16 4.43
CA ASN A 90 17.22 -11.31 5.72
C ASN A 90 17.40 -10.09 6.64
N ILE A 91 18.59 -9.54 6.73
CA ILE A 91 18.86 -8.34 7.55
C ILE A 91 18.10 -7.15 7.00
N LEU A 92 18.12 -6.96 5.69
CA LEU A 92 17.38 -5.88 5.02
C LEU A 92 15.88 -5.99 5.29
N LEU A 93 15.31 -7.20 5.21
CA LEU A 93 13.89 -7.46 5.47
C LEU A 93 13.53 -7.19 6.94
N VAL A 94 14.39 -7.58 7.88
CA VAL A 94 14.19 -7.28 9.30
C VAL A 94 14.22 -5.77 9.56
N ILE A 95 15.21 -5.06 9.02
CA ILE A 95 15.29 -3.59 9.14
C ILE A 95 14.07 -2.92 8.52
N GLY A 96 13.66 -3.35 7.33
CA GLY A 96 12.46 -2.84 6.67
C GLY A 96 11.19 -3.12 7.47
N PHE A 97 11.02 -4.34 7.99
CA PHE A 97 9.87 -4.71 8.81
C PHE A 97 9.80 -3.90 10.12
N LEU A 98 10.94 -3.61 10.74
CA LEU A 98 11.03 -2.83 11.98
C LEU A 98 11.11 -1.31 11.73
N CYS A 99 11.11 -0.85 10.47
CA CYS A 99 11.17 0.57 10.14
C CYS A 99 9.99 1.34 10.75
N PRO A 100 10.24 2.31 11.66
CA PRO A 100 9.17 3.04 12.35
C PRO A 100 8.22 3.75 11.38
N LEU A 101 8.73 4.28 10.28
CA LEU A 101 7.93 4.97 9.27
C LEU A 101 6.91 4.02 8.63
N LEU A 102 7.33 2.80 8.24
CA LEU A 102 6.42 1.80 7.68
C LEU A 102 5.39 1.34 8.72
N TRP A 103 5.77 1.32 10.02
CA TRP A 103 4.85 1.00 11.11
C TRP A 103 3.78 2.07 11.29
N LEU A 104 4.16 3.33 11.38
CA LEU A 104 3.22 4.45 11.54
C LEU A 104 2.29 4.57 10.32
N MET A 105 2.87 4.61 9.12
CA MET A 105 2.10 4.75 7.88
C MET A 105 1.20 3.54 7.58
N GLY A 106 1.58 2.34 8.03
CA GLY A 106 0.83 1.11 7.79
C GLY A 106 -0.50 1.01 8.55
N ASN A 107 -0.70 1.81 9.60
CA ASN A 107 -1.95 1.86 10.37
C ASN A 107 -2.74 3.16 10.17
N ARG A 108 -2.14 4.16 9.53
CA ARG A 108 -2.80 5.42 9.24
C ARG A 108 -3.94 5.26 8.24
N TYR A 109 -4.97 6.09 8.38
CA TYR A 109 -6.13 6.11 7.48
C TYR A 109 -5.80 6.90 6.20
N MET A 110 -4.77 6.43 5.48
CA MET A 110 -4.19 7.10 4.31
C MET A 110 -3.78 6.10 3.22
N PRO A 111 -3.77 6.51 1.93
CA PRO A 111 -3.38 5.65 0.81
C PRO A 111 -1.86 5.50 0.64
N ASP A 112 -1.04 6.28 1.38
CA ASP A 112 0.40 6.46 1.12
C ASP A 112 1.18 5.15 1.09
N ILE A 113 0.93 4.25 2.04
CA ILE A 113 1.64 2.97 2.12
C ILE A 113 1.29 2.05 0.92
N MET A 114 0.04 2.10 0.46
CA MET A 114 -0.37 1.36 -0.73
C MET A 114 0.25 1.97 -1.99
N GLY A 115 0.32 3.31 -2.07
CA GLY A 115 1.03 4.00 -3.13
C GLY A 115 2.51 3.61 -3.19
N LEU A 116 3.19 3.57 -2.04
CA LEU A 116 4.58 3.11 -1.94
C LEU A 116 4.75 1.65 -2.39
N ALA A 117 3.82 0.76 -2.04
CA ALA A 117 3.84 -0.63 -2.48
C ALA A 117 3.76 -0.76 -4.01
N LEU A 118 2.90 0.04 -4.65
CA LEU A 118 2.81 0.08 -6.12
C LEU A 118 4.07 0.66 -6.77
N VAL A 119 4.65 1.72 -6.19
CA VAL A 119 5.92 2.30 -6.66
C VAL A 119 7.05 1.28 -6.58
N MET A 120 7.22 0.57 -5.46
CA MET A 120 8.24 -0.45 -5.30
C MET A 120 8.05 -1.61 -6.29
N SER A 121 6.81 -2.02 -6.52
CA SER A 121 6.47 -3.04 -7.52
C SER A 121 6.83 -2.59 -8.95
N ALA A 122 6.44 -1.37 -9.32
CA ALA A 122 6.72 -0.78 -10.61
C ALA A 122 8.23 -0.63 -10.83
N PHE A 123 8.97 -0.19 -9.81
CA PHE A 123 10.42 -0.04 -9.86
C PHE A 123 11.14 -1.37 -10.10
N TYR A 124 10.68 -2.45 -9.46
CA TYR A 124 11.21 -3.79 -9.74
C TYR A 124 11.06 -4.18 -11.21
N TYR A 125 9.85 -4.01 -11.79
CA TYR A 125 9.63 -4.36 -13.19
C TYR A 125 10.39 -3.45 -14.14
N PHE A 126 10.56 -2.17 -13.81
CA PHE A 126 11.43 -1.25 -14.57
C PHE A 126 12.88 -1.74 -14.61
N LEU A 127 13.46 -2.10 -13.45
CA LEU A 127 14.83 -2.66 -13.40
C LEU A 127 14.94 -3.97 -14.17
N LYS A 128 13.92 -4.83 -14.09
CA LYS A 128 13.88 -6.09 -14.83
C LYS A 128 13.89 -5.88 -16.34
N ILE A 129 13.16 -4.87 -16.84
CA ILE A 129 13.14 -4.51 -18.27
C ILE A 129 14.51 -4.02 -18.71
N LEU A 130 15.23 -3.23 -17.90
CA LEU A 130 16.59 -2.78 -18.20
C LEU A 130 17.59 -3.94 -18.30
N ALA A 131 17.40 -4.97 -17.46
CA ALA A 131 18.26 -6.16 -17.49
C ALA A 131 17.92 -7.11 -18.65
N GLN A 132 16.63 -7.29 -18.92
CA GLN A 132 16.11 -8.20 -19.93
C GLN A 132 14.79 -7.68 -20.51
N TYR A 133 14.74 -7.47 -21.84
CA TYR A 133 13.49 -7.08 -22.51
C TYR A 133 12.47 -8.22 -22.45
N GLU A 134 11.37 -8.00 -21.71
CA GLU A 134 10.28 -8.94 -21.56
C GLU A 134 8.93 -8.21 -21.64
N LEU A 135 8.12 -8.53 -22.65
CA LEU A 135 6.81 -7.88 -22.85
C LEU A 135 5.89 -7.95 -21.62
N LYS A 136 5.91 -9.09 -20.90
CA LYS A 136 5.14 -9.26 -19.66
C LYS A 136 5.52 -8.23 -18.60
N SER A 137 6.80 -7.97 -18.42
CA SER A 137 7.32 -7.01 -17.47
C SER A 137 6.90 -5.58 -17.84
N ILE A 138 6.89 -5.27 -19.15
CA ILE A 138 6.40 -3.97 -19.64
C ILE A 138 4.91 -3.79 -19.34
N LEU A 139 4.09 -4.78 -19.67
CA LEU A 139 2.64 -4.73 -19.39
C LEU A 139 2.34 -4.57 -17.89
N LEU A 140 3.07 -5.31 -17.04
CA LEU A 140 2.92 -5.19 -15.58
C LEU A 140 3.35 -3.81 -15.06
N LEU A 141 4.43 -3.24 -15.58
CA LEU A 141 4.86 -1.89 -15.23
C LEU A 141 3.77 -0.86 -15.54
N PHE A 142 3.22 -0.88 -16.75
CA PHE A 142 2.15 0.07 -17.12
C PHE A 142 0.87 -0.13 -16.32
N LEU A 143 0.50 -1.37 -16.02
CA LEU A 143 -0.65 -1.69 -15.17
C LEU A 143 -0.45 -1.13 -13.75
N LEU A 144 0.74 -1.31 -13.16
CA LEU A 144 1.04 -0.80 -11.83
C LEU A 144 1.08 0.74 -11.79
N LEU A 145 1.62 1.39 -12.82
CA LEU A 145 1.60 2.85 -12.95
C LEU A 145 0.16 3.38 -13.11
N GLY A 146 -0.68 2.70 -13.91
CA GLY A 146 -2.10 3.02 -14.02
C GLY A 146 -2.85 2.85 -12.69
N ALA A 147 -2.57 1.77 -11.95
CA ALA A 147 -3.13 1.55 -10.62
C ALA A 147 -2.68 2.63 -9.61
N LEU A 148 -1.42 3.08 -9.71
CA LEU A 148 -0.88 4.14 -8.86
C LEU A 148 -1.66 5.45 -9.03
N LEU A 149 -2.06 5.81 -10.27
CA LEU A 149 -2.90 6.99 -10.53
C LEU A 149 -4.29 6.89 -9.88
N GLY A 150 -4.81 5.68 -9.68
CA GLY A 150 -6.09 5.48 -8.99
C GLY A 150 -5.97 5.39 -7.47
N VAL A 151 -4.75 5.22 -6.96
CA VAL A 151 -4.47 5.17 -5.51
C VAL A 151 -4.03 6.53 -4.99
N ARG A 152 -3.45 7.37 -5.87
CA ARG A 152 -2.95 8.69 -5.45
C ARG A 152 -3.19 9.79 -6.49
#